data_f2e89ad75c9cfbaf747a04597b50fbd5
#
_entry.id   f2e89ad75c9cfbaf747a04597b50fbd5
#
_cell.length_a   1.000
_cell.length_b   1.000
_cell.length_c   1.000
_cell.angle_alpha   90.00
_cell.angle_beta   90.00
_cell.angle_gamma   90.00
#
_symmetry.space_group_name_H-M   'P 1'
#
loop_
_entity.id
_entity.type
_entity.pdbx_description
1 polymer ?
#
loop_
_entity_poly.entity_id
_entity_poly.type
_entity_poly.pdbx_seq_one_letter_code
_entity_poly.pdbx_strand_id
1 'polypeptide(L)'
;QAPEQAARFRRMVESPVLTQVKARFEGLDVYDVEPAVLPDVLGERPVIVFGKWRGEARGRLVVEGRGAEGPYRQALKIDPEARRDAAALRSLWARHRIASLSDQEALEGGDALRQRITDLGLRYGLLTQYTSFIAIDRVVRNPAPQSAAGVDQPQPLPQGVAESALGQDLGAEVPSTPEPETLGAIAVVLSMLAMLRRRARRNDNR
;
A
#
# COMPACT_ATOMS: atom_id res chain seq x y z
N GLN A 1 -2.66 -9.07 30.15
CA GLN A 1 -2.18 -9.29 28.74
C GLN A 1 -1.09 -8.26 28.34
N ALA A 2 -1.25 -6.95 28.58
CA ALA A 2 -0.24 -5.94 28.18
C ALA A 2 1.14 -6.13 28.85
N PRO A 3 1.27 -6.38 30.17
CA PRO A 3 2.57 -6.58 30.80
C PRO A 3 3.27 -7.86 30.34
N GLU A 4 2.53 -8.91 30.04
CA GLU A 4 3.10 -10.16 29.52
C GLU A 4 3.66 -9.99 28.11
N GLN A 5 2.93 -9.28 27.23
CA GLN A 5 3.41 -8.96 25.88
C GLN A 5 4.66 -8.06 25.92
N ALA A 6 4.68 -7.07 26.79
CA ALA A 6 5.84 -6.22 27.00
C ALA A 6 7.06 -7.01 27.53
N ALA A 7 6.86 -7.95 28.46
CA ALA A 7 7.92 -8.81 28.96
C ALA A 7 8.43 -9.80 27.89
N ARG A 8 7.55 -10.32 27.03
CA ARG A 8 7.93 -11.16 25.89
C ARG A 8 8.74 -10.37 24.87
N PHE A 9 8.29 -9.18 24.51
CA PHE A 9 9.01 -8.28 23.61
C PHE A 9 10.39 -7.92 24.14
N ARG A 10 10.51 -7.57 25.43
CA ARG A 10 11.78 -7.26 26.06
C ARG A 10 12.73 -8.44 25.98
N ARG A 11 12.33 -9.65 26.33
CA ARG A 11 13.17 -10.86 26.22
C ARG A 11 13.63 -11.11 24.79
N MET A 12 12.77 -10.87 23.80
CA MET A 12 13.13 -11.05 22.39
C MET A 12 14.23 -10.06 21.95
N VAL A 13 14.16 -8.80 22.40
CA VAL A 13 15.11 -7.75 22.01
C VAL A 13 16.43 -7.82 22.83
N GLU A 14 16.36 -8.19 24.12
CA GLU A 14 17.51 -8.25 25.01
C GLU A 14 18.44 -9.48 24.76
N SER A 15 17.99 -10.45 23.97
CA SER A 15 18.75 -11.67 23.71
C SER A 15 18.96 -11.92 22.22
N PRO A 16 19.80 -11.13 21.52
CA PRO A 16 20.15 -11.46 20.14
C PRO A 16 20.93 -12.79 20.13
N VAL A 17 20.47 -13.72 19.31
CA VAL A 17 21.11 -15.03 19.14
C VAL A 17 22.35 -14.91 18.26
N LEU A 18 22.28 -14.05 17.24
CA LEU A 18 23.38 -13.80 16.32
C LEU A 18 23.35 -12.36 15.82
N THR A 19 24.46 -11.66 15.95
CA THR A 19 24.64 -10.28 15.47
C THR A 19 25.63 -10.22 14.32
N GLN A 20 25.65 -9.11 13.59
CA GLN A 20 26.54 -8.89 12.44
C GLN A 20 26.42 -10.02 11.40
N VAL A 21 25.21 -10.43 11.11
CA VAL A 21 24.92 -11.58 10.25
C VAL A 21 25.31 -11.28 8.81
N LYS A 22 26.04 -12.21 8.21
CA LYS A 22 26.45 -12.17 6.80
C LYS A 22 26.11 -13.51 6.15
N ALA A 23 25.57 -13.46 4.94
CA ALA A 23 25.37 -14.63 4.10
C ALA A 23 26.28 -14.54 2.88
N ARG A 24 27.02 -15.62 2.60
CA ARG A 24 27.82 -15.76 1.39
C ARG A 24 27.42 -17.02 0.65
N PHE A 25 27.37 -16.92 -0.66
CA PHE A 25 27.07 -18.06 -1.53
C PHE A 25 28.36 -18.50 -2.21
N GLU A 26 28.76 -19.72 -1.98
CA GLU A 26 29.96 -20.32 -2.57
C GLU A 26 29.55 -21.33 -3.63
N GLY A 27 30.08 -21.18 -4.86
CA GLY A 27 29.79 -22.08 -5.98
C GLY A 27 28.40 -21.88 -6.60
N LEU A 28 27.72 -20.79 -6.26
CA LEU A 28 26.41 -20.39 -6.82
C LEU A 28 26.44 -18.90 -7.17
N ASP A 29 26.13 -18.55 -8.42
CA ASP A 29 26.02 -17.15 -8.85
C ASP A 29 24.68 -16.59 -8.42
N VAL A 30 24.67 -15.95 -7.24
CA VAL A 30 23.49 -15.35 -6.62
C VAL A 30 23.48 -13.84 -6.83
N TYR A 31 22.33 -13.29 -7.17
CA TYR A 31 22.12 -11.86 -7.37
C TYR A 31 20.75 -11.43 -6.85
N ASP A 32 20.52 -10.13 -6.74
CA ASP A 32 19.27 -9.54 -6.24
C ASP A 32 18.85 -10.12 -4.87
N VAL A 33 19.80 -10.19 -3.93
CA VAL A 33 19.52 -10.69 -2.57
C VAL A 33 18.71 -9.67 -1.77
N GLU A 34 17.66 -10.15 -1.12
CA GLU A 34 16.78 -9.37 -0.26
C GLU A 34 16.59 -10.05 1.10
N PRO A 35 16.76 -9.32 2.21
CA PRO A 35 17.29 -7.95 2.29
C PRO A 35 18.77 -7.88 1.92
N ALA A 36 19.22 -6.72 1.38
CA ALA A 36 20.62 -6.51 0.99
C ALA A 36 21.57 -6.54 2.20
N VAL A 37 21.09 -6.13 3.36
CA VAL A 37 21.78 -6.22 4.65
C VAL A 37 20.93 -7.09 5.57
N LEU A 38 21.51 -8.15 6.08
CA LEU A 38 20.82 -9.06 6.98
C LEU A 38 20.67 -8.42 8.36
N PRO A 39 19.48 -8.46 8.95
CA PRO A 39 19.28 -8.04 10.33
C PRO A 39 19.90 -9.04 11.31
N ASP A 40 20.10 -8.60 12.53
CA ASP A 40 20.48 -9.48 13.62
C ASP A 40 19.39 -10.52 13.88
N VAL A 41 19.79 -11.75 14.20
CA VAL A 41 18.87 -12.84 14.55
C VAL A 41 18.49 -12.68 16.01
N LEU A 42 17.21 -12.43 16.24
CA LEU A 42 16.63 -12.37 17.57
C LEU A 42 15.98 -13.73 17.92
N GLY A 43 15.93 -14.03 19.21
CA GLY A 43 15.24 -15.24 19.68
C GLY A 43 13.80 -15.30 19.14
N GLU A 44 13.36 -16.47 18.70
CA GLU A 44 12.02 -16.76 18.16
C GLU A 44 11.68 -16.04 16.81
N ARG A 45 12.63 -15.34 16.18
CA ARG A 45 12.38 -14.66 14.91
C ARG A 45 13.38 -15.12 13.84
N PRO A 46 12.97 -15.96 12.89
CA PRO A 46 13.84 -16.39 11.81
C PRO A 46 14.15 -15.22 10.86
N VAL A 47 15.36 -15.20 10.35
CA VAL A 47 15.74 -14.31 9.24
C VAL A 47 15.51 -15.06 7.94
N ILE A 48 14.72 -14.45 7.06
CA ILE A 48 14.39 -14.98 5.74
C ILE A 48 15.17 -14.17 4.71
N VAL A 49 15.87 -14.88 3.82
CA VAL A 49 16.66 -14.28 2.74
C VAL A 49 16.14 -14.80 1.42
N PHE A 50 15.83 -13.91 0.50
CA PHE A 50 15.47 -14.22 -0.87
C PHE A 50 16.63 -13.85 -1.79
N GLY A 51 16.79 -14.57 -2.88
CA GLY A 51 17.78 -14.26 -3.90
C GLY A 51 17.43 -14.93 -5.21
N LYS A 52 18.04 -14.45 -6.26
CA LYS A 52 17.99 -15.07 -7.60
C LYS A 52 19.35 -15.71 -7.87
N TRP A 53 19.39 -16.72 -8.69
CA TRP A 53 20.62 -17.36 -9.10
C TRP A 53 20.65 -17.65 -10.60
N ARG A 54 21.86 -17.82 -11.12
CA ARG A 54 22.12 -18.26 -12.51
C ARG A 54 22.83 -19.60 -12.52
N GLY A 55 22.61 -20.37 -13.55
CA GLY A 55 23.23 -21.68 -13.72
C GLY A 55 22.60 -22.76 -12.84
N GLU A 56 23.41 -23.76 -12.47
CA GLU A 56 22.97 -24.85 -11.61
C GLU A 56 22.81 -24.42 -10.16
N ALA A 57 21.76 -24.90 -9.51
CA ALA A 57 21.52 -24.66 -8.07
C ALA A 57 22.42 -25.57 -7.21
N ARG A 58 23.73 -25.41 -7.33
CA ARG A 58 24.73 -26.21 -6.61
C ARG A 58 25.71 -25.29 -5.92
N GLY A 59 26.01 -25.56 -4.66
CA GLY A 59 26.94 -24.76 -3.90
C GLY A 59 26.69 -24.84 -2.41
N ARG A 60 27.13 -23.83 -1.69
CA ARG A 60 26.94 -23.70 -0.24
C ARG A 60 26.50 -22.29 0.12
N LEU A 61 25.58 -22.20 1.06
CA LEU A 61 25.30 -20.97 1.78
C LEU A 61 26.12 -20.97 3.07
N VAL A 62 26.99 -20.00 3.24
CA VAL A 62 27.78 -19.79 4.46
C VAL A 62 27.17 -18.62 5.21
N VAL A 63 26.69 -18.88 6.43
CA VAL A 63 26.19 -17.88 7.36
C VAL A 63 27.28 -17.62 8.41
N GLU A 64 27.64 -16.37 8.57
CA GLU A 64 28.62 -15.90 9.56
C GLU A 64 27.97 -14.83 10.44
N GLY A 65 28.46 -14.71 11.69
CA GLY A 65 28.00 -13.70 12.63
C GLY A 65 28.72 -13.80 13.97
N ARG A 66 28.19 -13.11 14.97
CA ARG A 66 28.66 -13.16 16.36
C ARG A 66 27.54 -13.63 17.27
N GLY A 67 27.73 -14.77 17.91
CA GLY A 67 26.87 -15.27 18.97
C GLY A 67 27.42 -14.93 20.37
N ALA A 68 26.72 -15.38 21.40
CA ALA A 68 27.11 -15.15 22.80
C ALA A 68 28.47 -15.77 23.14
N GLU A 69 28.81 -16.91 22.52
CA GLU A 69 30.08 -17.63 22.75
C GLU A 69 31.22 -17.19 21.82
N GLY A 70 30.99 -16.22 20.93
CA GLY A 70 31.98 -15.70 20.01
C GLY A 70 31.58 -15.81 18.53
N PRO A 71 32.59 -15.94 17.63
CA PRO A 71 32.32 -16.02 16.20
C PRO A 71 31.49 -17.26 15.83
N TYR A 72 30.47 -17.05 15.03
CA TYR A 72 29.61 -18.11 14.50
C TYR A 72 29.85 -18.29 13.01
N ARG A 73 29.92 -19.54 12.57
CA ARG A 73 29.98 -19.88 11.15
C ARG A 73 29.30 -21.21 10.90
N GLN A 74 28.34 -21.21 9.97
CA GLN A 74 27.64 -22.42 9.52
C GLN A 74 27.60 -22.45 7.99
N ALA A 75 27.91 -23.62 7.42
CA ALA A 75 27.78 -23.85 5.99
C ALA A 75 26.63 -24.83 5.71
N LEU A 76 25.70 -24.42 4.86
CA LEU A 76 24.56 -25.21 4.42
C LEU A 76 24.78 -25.61 2.96
N LYS A 77 24.75 -26.90 2.65
CA LYS A 77 24.85 -27.39 1.29
C LYS A 77 23.54 -27.13 0.55
N ILE A 78 23.62 -26.57 -0.64
CA ILE A 78 22.48 -26.39 -1.53
C ILE A 78 22.36 -27.66 -2.37
N ASP A 79 21.19 -28.32 -2.27
CA ASP A 79 20.91 -29.55 -2.99
C ASP A 79 20.08 -29.23 -4.24
N PRO A 80 20.59 -29.51 -5.45
CA PRO A 80 19.85 -29.32 -6.70
C PRO A 80 18.54 -30.12 -6.78
N GLU A 81 18.50 -31.30 -6.12
CA GLU A 81 17.32 -32.17 -6.11
C GLU A 81 16.19 -31.60 -5.22
N ALA A 82 16.52 -30.73 -4.27
CA ALA A 82 15.54 -30.01 -3.46
C ALA A 82 14.80 -28.90 -4.24
N ARG A 83 15.16 -28.67 -5.49
CA ARG A 83 14.53 -27.65 -6.35
C ARG A 83 13.05 -27.93 -6.51
N ARG A 84 12.23 -26.94 -6.14
CA ARG A 84 10.78 -26.94 -6.36
C ARG A 84 10.40 -25.70 -7.13
N ASP A 85 9.48 -25.81 -8.07
CA ASP A 85 8.89 -24.63 -8.70
C ASP A 85 7.88 -24.05 -7.72
N ALA A 86 8.18 -22.84 -7.24
CA ALA A 86 7.34 -22.12 -6.30
C ALA A 86 7.11 -20.72 -6.85
N ALA A 87 6.06 -20.55 -7.66
CA ALA A 87 5.68 -19.26 -8.23
C ALA A 87 5.51 -18.19 -7.14
N ALA A 88 5.03 -18.57 -5.94
CA ALA A 88 4.87 -17.70 -4.79
C ALA A 88 6.19 -17.06 -4.33
N LEU A 89 7.33 -17.77 -4.43
CA LEU A 89 8.64 -17.21 -4.03
C LEU A 89 9.06 -16.02 -4.88
N ARG A 90 8.68 -16.00 -6.16
CA ARG A 90 8.94 -14.86 -7.05
C ARG A 90 8.21 -13.61 -6.58
N SER A 91 6.93 -13.77 -6.21
CA SER A 91 6.11 -12.67 -5.70
C SER A 91 6.59 -12.21 -4.31
N LEU A 92 7.02 -13.13 -3.45
CA LEU A 92 7.57 -12.80 -2.13
C LEU A 92 8.88 -12.01 -2.27
N TRP A 93 9.81 -12.46 -3.13
CA TRP A 93 11.02 -11.69 -3.43
C TRP A 93 10.69 -10.28 -3.93
N ALA A 94 9.76 -10.17 -4.89
CA ALA A 94 9.38 -8.88 -5.46
C ALA A 94 8.75 -7.95 -4.42
N ARG A 95 7.92 -8.47 -3.51
CA ARG A 95 7.34 -7.70 -2.40
C ARG A 95 8.42 -7.15 -1.47
N HIS A 96 9.40 -7.98 -1.08
CA HIS A 96 10.51 -7.52 -0.25
C HIS A 96 11.34 -6.45 -0.97
N ARG A 97 11.61 -6.65 -2.26
CA ARG A 97 12.33 -5.65 -3.06
C ARG A 97 11.58 -4.33 -3.19
N ILE A 98 10.25 -4.37 -3.42
CA ILE A 98 9.41 -3.19 -3.46
C ILE A 98 9.43 -2.48 -2.11
N ALA A 99 9.30 -3.21 -1.00
CA ALA A 99 9.35 -2.63 0.35
C ALA A 99 10.67 -1.90 0.59
N SER A 100 11.82 -2.54 0.32
CA SER A 100 13.15 -1.92 0.45
C SER A 100 13.30 -0.65 -0.39
N LEU A 101 12.80 -0.68 -1.64
CA LEU A 101 12.85 0.50 -2.53
C LEU A 101 11.91 1.61 -2.06
N SER A 102 10.74 1.26 -1.50
CA SER A 102 9.79 2.24 -0.96
C SER A 102 10.33 2.91 0.29
N ASP A 103 11.02 2.17 1.17
CA ASP A 103 11.68 2.74 2.33
C ASP A 103 12.81 3.70 1.89
N GLN A 104 13.59 3.31 0.89
CA GLN A 104 14.63 4.16 0.32
C GLN A 104 14.04 5.41 -0.34
N GLU A 105 12.96 5.26 -1.10
CA GLU A 105 12.27 6.39 -1.75
C GLU A 105 11.68 7.36 -0.73
N ALA A 106 11.15 6.86 0.38
CA ALA A 106 10.63 7.71 1.46
C ALA A 106 11.74 8.54 2.14
N LEU A 107 12.99 8.05 2.17
CA LEU A 107 14.13 8.74 2.77
C LEU A 107 14.83 9.69 1.80
N GLU A 108 15.03 9.26 0.57
CA GLU A 108 15.86 9.96 -0.43
C GLU A 108 15.03 10.69 -1.49
N GLY A 109 13.80 10.21 -1.72
CA GLY A 109 12.97 10.64 -2.84
C GLY A 109 13.50 10.16 -4.19
N GLY A 110 12.91 10.64 -5.27
CA GLY A 110 13.45 10.52 -6.61
C GLY A 110 12.61 9.65 -7.58
N ASP A 111 12.48 10.16 -8.80
CA ASP A 111 11.67 9.53 -9.84
C ASP A 111 12.22 8.16 -10.30
N ALA A 112 13.53 7.95 -10.20
CA ALA A 112 14.16 6.69 -10.56
C ALA A 112 13.73 5.53 -9.63
N LEU A 113 13.58 5.77 -8.32
CA LEU A 113 13.09 4.78 -7.38
C LEU A 113 11.62 4.48 -7.62
N ARG A 114 10.81 5.53 -7.84
CA ARG A 114 9.39 5.41 -8.20
C ARG A 114 9.19 4.56 -9.45
N GLN A 115 9.97 4.82 -10.49
CA GLN A 115 9.91 4.03 -11.73
C GLN A 115 10.25 2.56 -11.48
N ARG A 116 11.29 2.27 -10.70
CA ARG A 116 11.68 0.89 -10.35
C ARG A 116 10.60 0.16 -9.55
N ILE A 117 9.93 0.83 -8.61
CA ILE A 117 8.80 0.28 -7.84
C ILE A 117 7.64 -0.04 -8.79
N THR A 118 7.32 0.90 -9.69
CA THR A 118 6.25 0.71 -10.69
C THR A 118 6.54 -0.48 -11.60
N ASP A 119 7.75 -0.58 -12.14
CA ASP A 119 8.17 -1.66 -13.04
C ASP A 119 8.10 -3.03 -12.35
N LEU A 120 8.49 -3.11 -11.08
CA LEU A 120 8.35 -4.32 -10.28
C LEU A 120 6.88 -4.67 -10.04
N GLY A 121 6.05 -3.70 -9.68
CA GLY A 121 4.62 -3.89 -9.50
C GLY A 121 3.96 -4.47 -10.75
N LEU A 122 4.21 -3.87 -11.91
CA LEU A 122 3.68 -4.32 -13.19
C LEU A 122 4.21 -5.69 -13.58
N ARG A 123 5.53 -5.93 -13.46
CA ARG A 123 6.17 -7.19 -13.86
C ARG A 123 5.69 -8.39 -13.05
N TYR A 124 5.47 -8.21 -11.75
CA TYR A 124 5.08 -9.30 -10.84
C TYR A 124 3.59 -9.30 -10.51
N GLY A 125 2.79 -8.42 -11.12
CA GLY A 125 1.35 -8.31 -10.85
C GLY A 125 1.09 -7.97 -9.38
N LEU A 126 1.82 -7.01 -8.81
CA LEU A 126 1.71 -6.59 -7.42
C LEU A 126 1.13 -5.19 -7.32
N LEU A 127 0.28 -5.00 -6.32
CA LEU A 127 -0.19 -3.68 -5.93
C LEU A 127 0.93 -2.94 -5.21
N THR A 128 1.20 -1.71 -5.65
CA THR A 128 2.15 -0.78 -5.01
C THR A 128 1.49 0.57 -4.82
N GLN A 129 2.17 1.52 -4.22
CA GLN A 129 1.66 2.91 -4.15
C GLN A 129 1.52 3.58 -5.54
N TYR A 130 2.10 2.99 -6.59
CA TYR A 130 2.09 3.52 -7.97
C TYR A 130 1.38 2.61 -8.97
N THR A 131 0.85 1.45 -8.55
CA THR A 131 0.13 0.51 -9.42
C THR A 131 -1.19 0.08 -8.78
N SER A 132 -2.20 -0.17 -9.63
CA SER A 132 -3.51 -0.67 -9.21
C SER A 132 -3.99 -1.78 -10.13
N PHE A 133 -4.97 -2.56 -9.66
CA PHE A 133 -5.68 -3.52 -10.49
C PHE A 133 -6.97 -2.90 -11.03
N ILE A 134 -7.23 -3.12 -12.31
CA ILE A 134 -8.48 -2.73 -12.97
C ILE A 134 -9.17 -4.01 -13.42
N ALA A 135 -10.40 -4.22 -12.97
CA ALA A 135 -11.25 -5.26 -13.50
C ALA A 135 -11.96 -4.73 -14.76
N ILE A 136 -11.70 -5.36 -15.90
CA ILE A 136 -12.36 -5.03 -17.16
C ILE A 136 -13.30 -6.18 -17.51
N ASP A 137 -14.60 -5.93 -17.48
CA ASP A 137 -15.58 -6.87 -18.05
C ASP A 137 -15.57 -6.73 -19.57
N ARG A 138 -15.10 -7.79 -20.24
CA ARG A 138 -15.05 -7.83 -21.71
C ARG A 138 -16.36 -8.28 -22.34
N VAL A 139 -17.28 -8.76 -21.53
CA VAL A 139 -18.61 -9.17 -21.98
C VAL A 139 -19.56 -8.01 -21.81
N VAL A 140 -19.98 -7.41 -22.91
CA VAL A 140 -21.00 -6.37 -22.90
C VAL A 140 -22.33 -7.04 -22.54
N ARG A 141 -22.74 -7.01 -21.28
CA ARG A 141 -23.98 -7.62 -20.77
C ARG A 141 -25.21 -6.88 -21.23
N ASN A 142 -25.09 -5.57 -21.44
CA ASN A 142 -26.16 -4.74 -21.97
C ASN A 142 -25.66 -3.94 -23.17
N PRO A 143 -25.97 -4.35 -24.41
CA PRO A 143 -25.55 -3.63 -25.60
C PRO A 143 -26.26 -2.29 -25.80
N ALA A 144 -27.38 -2.03 -25.06
CA ALA A 144 -28.14 -0.81 -25.12
C ALA A 144 -28.38 -0.22 -23.71
N PRO A 145 -27.32 0.28 -23.03
CA PRO A 145 -27.43 0.76 -21.64
C PRO A 145 -28.42 1.93 -21.46
N GLN A 146 -28.64 2.70 -22.50
CA GLN A 146 -29.60 3.84 -22.46
C GLN A 146 -31.08 3.42 -22.43
N SER A 147 -31.38 2.17 -22.76
CA SER A 147 -32.74 1.60 -22.72
C SER A 147 -32.94 0.66 -21.52
N ALA A 148 -31.96 0.59 -20.60
CA ALA A 148 -32.09 -0.22 -19.42
C ALA A 148 -33.13 0.37 -18.46
N ALA A 149 -34.17 -0.42 -18.15
CA ALA A 149 -35.09 -0.08 -17.07
C ALA A 149 -34.31 -0.18 -15.73
N GLY A 150 -34.39 0.88 -14.94
CA GLY A 150 -33.85 0.83 -13.57
C GLY A 150 -34.63 -0.22 -12.77
N VAL A 151 -33.93 -1.18 -12.21
CA VAL A 151 -34.50 -2.14 -11.26
C VAL A 151 -33.95 -1.77 -9.89
N ASP A 152 -34.86 -1.38 -9.01
CA ASP A 152 -34.53 -1.13 -7.62
C ASP A 152 -34.03 -2.46 -6.98
N GLN A 153 -32.78 -2.51 -6.60
CA GLN A 153 -32.22 -3.63 -5.85
C GLN A 153 -32.18 -3.25 -4.38
N PRO A 154 -33.13 -3.72 -3.56
CA PRO A 154 -33.04 -3.50 -2.13
C PRO A 154 -31.79 -4.20 -1.59
N GLN A 155 -30.87 -3.44 -1.05
CA GLN A 155 -29.73 -4.01 -0.33
C GLN A 155 -30.16 -4.47 1.05
N PRO A 156 -29.74 -5.65 1.52
CA PRO A 156 -30.01 -6.07 2.89
C PRO A 156 -29.40 -5.05 3.86
N LEU A 157 -30.20 -4.68 4.86
CA LEU A 157 -29.74 -3.77 5.90
C LEU A 157 -28.55 -4.35 6.65
N PRO A 158 -27.58 -3.51 7.06
CA PRO A 158 -26.51 -3.94 7.95
C PRO A 158 -27.09 -4.56 9.23
N GLN A 159 -26.44 -5.57 9.74
CA GLN A 159 -26.88 -6.27 10.94
C GLN A 159 -27.03 -5.28 12.12
N GLY A 160 -28.21 -5.23 12.72
CA GLY A 160 -28.51 -4.34 13.85
C GLY A 160 -29.14 -2.97 13.46
N VAL A 161 -29.35 -2.72 12.17
CA VAL A 161 -30.09 -1.53 11.71
C VAL A 161 -31.57 -1.89 11.48
N ALA A 162 -32.48 -1.23 12.21
CA ALA A 162 -33.91 -1.43 12.01
C ALA A 162 -34.37 -0.71 10.75
N GLU A 163 -35.38 -1.29 10.07
CA GLU A 163 -35.98 -0.73 8.84
C GLU A 163 -36.56 0.70 9.06
N SER A 164 -36.98 0.99 10.28
CA SER A 164 -37.41 2.32 10.70
C SER A 164 -36.31 3.40 10.68
N ALA A 165 -35.04 2.99 10.67
CA ALA A 165 -33.91 3.93 10.56
C ALA A 165 -33.71 4.48 9.15
N LEU A 166 -34.32 3.86 8.13
CA LEU A 166 -34.25 4.30 6.73
C LEU A 166 -35.19 5.47 6.39
N GLY A 167 -36.02 5.93 7.32
CA GLY A 167 -37.04 6.95 7.06
C GLY A 167 -38.07 6.46 6.03
N GLN A 168 -39.35 6.52 6.36
CA GLN A 168 -40.43 6.08 5.48
C GLN A 168 -40.63 6.96 4.25
N ASP A 169 -39.72 7.88 3.94
CA ASP A 169 -39.93 8.84 2.86
C ASP A 169 -38.66 9.03 1.99
N LEU A 170 -38.35 7.99 1.23
CA LEU A 170 -37.37 8.12 0.14
C LEU A 170 -37.94 8.78 -1.12
N GLY A 171 -39.19 9.33 -1.03
CA GLY A 171 -39.77 10.21 -2.02
C GLY A 171 -39.51 11.69 -1.76
N ALA A 172 -38.87 12.04 -0.63
CA ALA A 172 -38.43 13.41 -0.42
C ALA A 172 -37.23 13.69 -1.30
N GLU A 173 -37.41 14.55 -2.29
CA GLU A 173 -36.30 15.19 -2.99
C GLU A 173 -35.23 15.59 -1.95
N VAL A 174 -34.03 15.04 -2.04
CA VAL A 174 -32.92 15.55 -1.29
C VAL A 174 -32.82 17.02 -1.64
N PRO A 175 -33.04 17.96 -0.70
CA PRO A 175 -32.92 19.35 -1.04
C PRO A 175 -31.51 19.56 -1.55
N SER A 176 -31.39 19.71 -2.86
CA SER A 176 -30.13 20.15 -3.48
C SER A 176 -29.78 21.43 -2.74
N THR A 177 -28.55 21.47 -2.22
CA THR A 177 -27.96 22.64 -1.57
C THR A 177 -28.37 23.88 -2.36
N PRO A 178 -29.03 24.90 -1.74
CA PRO A 178 -29.49 26.06 -2.47
C PRO A 178 -28.26 26.84 -2.95
N GLU A 179 -27.86 26.52 -4.13
CA GLU A 179 -26.99 27.34 -4.97
C GLU A 179 -27.92 27.97 -6.02
N PRO A 180 -27.69 28.97 -6.45
CA PRO A 180 -27.10 30.26 -6.52
C PRO A 180 -28.07 31.43 -6.31
N GLU A 181 -29.29 31.20 -5.86
CA GLU A 181 -30.26 32.28 -5.63
C GLU A 181 -29.79 33.28 -4.58
N THR A 182 -29.01 32.80 -3.58
CA THR A 182 -28.40 33.66 -2.57
C THR A 182 -27.33 34.59 -3.17
N LEU A 183 -26.53 34.09 -4.14
CA LEU A 183 -25.53 34.91 -4.83
C LEU A 183 -26.22 35.96 -5.75
N GLY A 184 -27.32 35.59 -6.37
CA GLY A 184 -28.17 36.48 -7.13
C GLY A 184 -28.77 37.61 -6.24
N ALA A 185 -29.32 37.25 -5.09
CA ALA A 185 -29.86 38.20 -4.13
C ALA A 185 -28.77 39.16 -3.58
N ILE A 186 -27.60 38.66 -3.26
CA ILE A 186 -26.45 39.48 -2.82
C ILE A 186 -26.01 40.44 -3.94
N ALA A 187 -25.94 39.99 -5.18
CA ALA A 187 -25.59 40.83 -6.32
C ALA A 187 -26.62 41.97 -6.55
N VAL A 188 -27.93 41.67 -6.39
CA VAL A 188 -28.99 42.68 -6.48
C VAL A 188 -28.88 43.69 -5.36
N VAL A 189 -28.66 43.27 -4.11
CA VAL A 189 -28.49 44.16 -2.95
C VAL A 189 -27.25 45.06 -3.11
N LEU A 190 -26.15 44.52 -3.55
CA LEU A 190 -24.93 45.30 -3.79
C LEU A 190 -25.11 46.29 -4.94
N SER A 191 -25.82 45.92 -6.00
CA SER A 191 -26.13 46.80 -7.11
C SER A 191 -27.03 47.96 -6.66
N MET A 192 -28.01 47.69 -5.82
CA MET A 192 -28.92 48.70 -5.26
C MET A 192 -28.22 49.67 -4.32
N LEU A 193 -27.30 49.17 -3.47
CA LEU A 193 -26.44 50.00 -2.63
C LEU A 193 -25.50 50.87 -3.42
N ALA A 194 -24.94 50.38 -4.52
CA ALA A 194 -24.11 51.15 -5.43
C ALA A 194 -24.89 52.29 -6.13
N MET A 195 -26.13 51.99 -6.54
CA MET A 195 -27.03 53.01 -7.11
C MET A 195 -27.38 54.09 -6.08
N LEU A 196 -27.71 53.73 -4.88
CA LEU A 196 -28.04 54.69 -3.80
C LEU A 196 -26.84 55.57 -3.48
N ARG A 197 -25.62 55.02 -3.38
CA ARG A 197 -24.39 55.80 -3.17
C ARG A 197 -24.12 56.74 -4.34
N ARG A 198 -24.38 56.38 -5.59
CA ARG A 198 -24.23 57.26 -6.74
C ARG A 198 -25.25 58.38 -6.73
N ARG A 199 -26.48 58.15 -6.31
CA ARG A 199 -27.52 59.19 -6.13
C ARG A 199 -27.17 60.19 -5.00
N ALA A 200 -26.67 59.68 -3.86
CA ALA A 200 -26.27 60.51 -2.75
C ALA A 200 -25.13 61.50 -3.17
N ARG A 201 -24.08 60.98 -3.85
CA ARG A 201 -23.01 61.81 -4.35
C ARG A 201 -23.41 62.82 -5.45
N ARG A 202 -24.50 62.60 -6.18
CA ARG A 202 -25.02 63.56 -7.15
C ARG A 202 -25.83 64.67 -6.50
N ASN A 203 -26.39 64.44 -5.32
CA ASN A 203 -27.14 65.44 -4.54
C ASN A 203 -26.23 66.36 -3.73
N ASP A 204 -25.03 65.90 -3.34
CA ASP A 204 -24.06 66.68 -2.59
C ASP A 204 -23.24 67.67 -3.45
N ASN A 205 -23.37 67.57 -4.78
CA ASN A 205 -22.66 68.39 -5.76
C ASN A 205 -23.59 69.40 -6.47
N ARG A 206 -24.77 69.68 -5.87
CA ARG A 206 -25.64 70.79 -6.25
C ARG A 206 -25.86 71.74 -5.10
#